data_6e0ad3e7366d9ab7a8634a59d26b2187
#
_entry.id   6e0ad3e7366d9ab7a8634a59d26b2187
#
_cell.length_a   1.000
_cell.length_b   1.000
_cell.length_c   1.000
_cell.angle_alpha   90.00
_cell.angle_beta   90.00
_cell.angle_gamma   90.00
#
_symmetry.space_group_name_H-M   'P 1'
#
loop_
_entity.id
_entity.type
_entity.pdbx_description
1 polymer ?
#
loop_
_entity_poly.entity_id
_entity_poly.type
_entity_poly.pdbx_seq_one_letter_code
_entity_poly.pdbx_strand_id
1 'polypeptide(L)'
;MVVLPAPVEPTKAIFCPGLANSDTAGHLSGIIPMFEESGCNISVDGDRMHLIAPPRLSPIKVVRTMPYPGFPTDAPAPLMAMTTTAQGTSVFVENIFESRYKHACELSRLGANIKVEGRVAVVEGVERLWGACVQSPDLRGAAALVIAGLAAEGITEVTGLRHLDRGYERIEAALTGLGAAIKRI
;
A
#
# COMPACT_ATOMS: atom_id res chain seq x y z
N MET A 1 18.80 1.20 -5.28
CA MET A 1 17.71 0.85 -6.19
C MET A 1 17.13 -0.47 -5.75
N VAL A 2 15.82 -0.60 -5.73
CA VAL A 2 15.13 -1.86 -5.46
C VAL A 2 14.48 -2.32 -6.76
N VAL A 3 14.65 -3.58 -7.11
CA VAL A 3 14.10 -4.19 -8.32
C VAL A 3 13.08 -5.24 -7.91
N LEU A 4 11.89 -5.14 -8.49
CA LEU A 4 10.75 -6.01 -8.28
C LEU A 4 10.45 -6.70 -9.63
N PRO A 5 10.69 -8.00 -9.77
CA PRO A 5 10.24 -8.75 -10.94
C PRO A 5 8.71 -8.94 -10.91
N ALA A 6 8.17 -9.42 -12.03
CA ALA A 6 6.74 -9.67 -12.21
C ALA A 6 6.08 -10.40 -11.02
N PRO A 7 4.78 -10.16 -10.76
CA PRO A 7 4.08 -10.71 -9.61
C PRO A 7 4.08 -12.24 -9.62
N VAL A 8 4.35 -12.79 -8.45
CA VAL A 8 4.02 -14.18 -8.14
C VAL A 8 2.51 -14.21 -7.86
N GLU A 9 1.81 -15.28 -8.25
CA GLU A 9 0.36 -15.44 -8.04
C GLU A 9 -0.11 -14.91 -6.68
N PRO A 10 -1.31 -14.32 -6.59
CA PRO A 10 -1.81 -13.69 -5.36
C PRO A 10 -1.75 -14.68 -4.20
N THR A 11 -0.81 -14.46 -3.31
CA THR A 11 -0.51 -15.37 -2.22
C THR A 11 -1.62 -15.30 -1.19
N LYS A 12 -2.24 -16.41 -0.96
CA LYS A 12 -3.16 -16.67 0.15
C LYS A 12 -2.45 -16.37 1.48
N ALA A 13 -3.07 -15.51 2.28
CA ALA A 13 -2.74 -15.23 3.66
C ALA A 13 -1.36 -14.56 3.91
N ILE A 14 -1.38 -13.27 4.18
CA ILE A 14 -0.24 -12.59 4.83
C ILE A 14 -0.30 -12.95 6.31
N PHE A 15 0.62 -13.79 6.73
CA PHE A 15 0.85 -14.12 8.13
C PHE A 15 1.88 -13.13 8.67
N CYS A 16 1.51 -12.29 9.63
CA CYS A 16 2.46 -11.47 10.40
C CYS A 16 2.67 -12.10 11.78
N PRO A 17 3.69 -12.95 11.96
CA PRO A 17 4.07 -13.40 13.29
C PRO A 17 4.82 -12.27 14.00
N GLY A 18 4.39 -11.91 15.20
CA GLY A 18 5.19 -11.10 16.12
C GLY A 18 4.86 -9.61 16.22
N LEU A 19 3.75 -9.12 15.66
CA LEU A 19 3.31 -7.73 15.82
C LEU A 19 2.09 -7.55 16.75
N ALA A 20 1.59 -8.60 17.33
CA ALA A 20 0.39 -8.55 18.13
C ALA A 20 0.66 -8.76 19.62
N ASN A 21 1.01 -7.72 20.33
CA ASN A 21 0.51 -7.57 21.67
C ASN A 21 -1.00 -7.28 21.59
N SER A 22 -1.80 -7.60 22.61
CA SER A 22 -3.24 -7.36 22.70
C SER A 22 -3.67 -5.92 22.32
N ASP A 23 -2.75 -4.97 22.33
CA ASP A 23 -2.92 -3.58 21.89
C ASP A 23 -2.79 -3.36 20.37
N THR A 24 -2.22 -4.29 19.61
CA THR A 24 -1.93 -4.06 18.17
C THR A 24 -3.22 -3.97 17.34
N ALA A 25 -4.23 -4.77 17.67
CA ALA A 25 -5.55 -4.66 17.02
C ALA A 25 -6.20 -3.30 17.31
N GLY A 26 -6.02 -2.74 18.51
CA GLY A 26 -6.46 -1.40 18.88
C GLY A 26 -5.78 -0.31 18.05
N HIS A 27 -4.47 -0.41 17.82
CA HIS A 27 -3.72 0.54 17.00
C HIS A 27 -4.08 0.47 15.50
N LEU A 28 -4.54 -0.69 15.02
CA LEU A 28 -4.98 -0.88 13.64
C LEU A 28 -6.49 -0.65 13.44
N SER A 29 -7.22 -0.27 14.49
CA SER A 29 -8.68 -0.08 14.45
C SER A 29 -9.16 0.88 13.35
N GLY A 30 -8.36 1.89 12.99
CA GLY A 30 -8.66 2.80 11.89
C GLY A 30 -8.38 2.21 10.51
N ILE A 31 -7.55 1.17 10.40
CA ILE A 31 -7.10 0.59 9.12
C ILE A 31 -7.90 -0.68 8.77
N ILE A 32 -8.20 -1.52 9.75
CA ILE A 32 -8.93 -2.78 9.57
C ILE A 32 -10.21 -2.60 8.77
N PRO A 33 -11.09 -1.61 9.08
CA PRO A 33 -12.33 -1.41 8.32
C PRO A 33 -12.10 -1.11 6.84
N MET A 34 -10.95 -0.51 6.49
CA MET A 34 -10.61 -0.23 5.08
C MET A 34 -10.29 -1.53 4.32
N PHE A 35 -9.60 -2.47 4.96
CA PHE A 35 -9.36 -3.78 4.37
C PHE A 35 -10.66 -4.58 4.24
N GLU A 36 -11.52 -4.55 5.26
CA GLU A 36 -12.85 -5.20 5.21
C GLU A 36 -13.71 -4.61 4.09
N GLU A 37 -13.76 -3.27 3.94
CA GLU A 37 -14.46 -2.61 2.84
C GLU A 37 -13.88 -3.01 1.48
N SER A 38 -12.57 -3.25 1.40
CA SER A 38 -11.95 -3.75 0.17
C SER A 38 -12.23 -5.23 -0.13
N GLY A 39 -13.01 -5.90 0.70
CA GLY A 39 -13.42 -7.29 0.54
C GLY A 39 -12.48 -8.30 1.20
N CYS A 40 -11.51 -7.84 1.98
CA CYS A 40 -10.66 -8.73 2.76
C CYS A 40 -11.43 -9.30 3.96
N ASN A 41 -11.18 -10.57 4.27
CA ASN A 41 -11.64 -11.20 5.50
C ASN A 41 -10.52 -11.13 6.53
N ILE A 42 -10.79 -10.52 7.68
CA ILE A 42 -9.82 -10.37 8.76
C ILE A 42 -10.34 -11.09 10.00
N SER A 43 -9.50 -11.92 10.58
CA SER A 43 -9.76 -12.55 11.89
C SER A 43 -8.56 -12.35 12.81
N VAL A 44 -8.85 -12.10 14.07
CA VAL A 44 -7.82 -11.94 15.13
C VAL A 44 -7.98 -13.07 16.12
N ASP A 45 -6.90 -13.81 16.35
CA ASP A 45 -6.83 -14.90 17.32
C ASP A 45 -5.63 -14.68 18.23
N GLY A 46 -5.88 -14.18 19.42
CA GLY A 46 -4.86 -13.81 20.40
C GLY A 46 -3.93 -12.73 19.86
N ASP A 47 -2.66 -13.09 19.65
CA ASP A 47 -1.61 -12.23 19.12
C ASP A 47 -1.45 -12.32 17.59
N ARG A 48 -2.33 -13.01 16.90
CA ARG A 48 -2.25 -13.27 15.46
C ARG A 48 -3.41 -12.63 14.71
N MET A 49 -3.08 -12.01 13.58
CA MET A 49 -4.06 -11.49 12.65
C MET A 49 -3.98 -12.29 11.35
N HIS A 50 -5.09 -12.83 10.90
CA HIS A 50 -5.24 -13.49 9.62
C HIS A 50 -6.00 -12.57 8.66
N LEU A 51 -5.43 -12.30 7.50
CA LEU A 51 -6.04 -11.54 6.43
C LEU A 51 -6.12 -12.40 5.18
N ILE A 52 -7.32 -12.56 4.63
CA ILE A 52 -7.57 -13.24 3.37
C ILE A 52 -8.10 -12.22 2.39
N ALA A 53 -7.31 -11.92 1.36
CA ALA A 53 -7.71 -11.00 0.30
C ALA A 53 -8.50 -11.73 -0.79
N PRO A 54 -9.52 -11.09 -1.42
CA PRO A 54 -10.16 -11.62 -2.61
C PRO A 54 -9.19 -11.59 -3.81
N PRO A 55 -9.48 -12.32 -4.89
CA PRO A 55 -8.64 -12.29 -6.11
C PRO A 55 -8.48 -10.88 -6.70
N ARG A 56 -9.48 -10.03 -6.56
CA ARG A 56 -9.45 -8.61 -6.88
C ARG A 56 -10.19 -7.83 -5.80
N LEU A 57 -9.58 -6.76 -5.34
CA LEU A 57 -10.13 -5.93 -4.27
C LEU A 57 -11.35 -5.13 -4.75
N SER A 58 -12.29 -4.90 -3.86
CA SER A 58 -13.33 -3.88 -4.03
C SER A 58 -12.76 -2.49 -3.77
N PRO A 59 -13.38 -1.42 -4.30
CA PRO A 59 -12.93 -0.07 -4.02
C PRO A 59 -13.26 0.32 -2.57
N ILE A 60 -12.41 1.14 -1.98
CA ILE A 60 -12.71 1.81 -0.72
C ILE A 60 -13.35 3.16 -1.05
N LYS A 61 -14.61 3.34 -0.67
CA LYS A 61 -15.40 4.51 -1.10
C LYS A 61 -14.74 5.83 -0.73
N VAL A 62 -14.37 6.00 0.56
CA VAL A 62 -13.74 7.22 1.02
C VAL A 62 -12.77 6.93 2.17
N VAL A 63 -11.50 7.27 1.96
CA VAL A 63 -10.45 7.27 2.99
C VAL A 63 -10.21 8.70 3.43
N ARG A 64 -10.40 9.00 4.72
CA ARG A 64 -10.15 10.35 5.28
C ARG A 64 -9.12 10.27 6.39
N THR A 65 -8.05 11.04 6.28
CA THR A 65 -7.12 11.19 7.40
C THR A 65 -7.77 11.97 8.54
N MET A 66 -7.62 11.46 9.74
CA MET A 66 -8.16 12.04 10.96
C MET A 66 -7.16 11.87 12.11
N PRO A 67 -7.16 12.80 13.08
CA PRO A 67 -6.41 12.60 14.32
C PRO A 67 -6.81 11.29 15.02
N TYR A 68 -5.85 10.71 15.76
CA TYR A 68 -6.12 9.52 16.56
C TYR A 68 -7.41 9.68 17.42
N PRO A 69 -8.29 8.67 17.48
CA PRO A 69 -8.15 7.30 16.98
C PRO A 69 -8.65 7.08 15.52
N GLY A 70 -8.72 8.11 14.70
CA GLY A 70 -9.13 8.02 13.31
C GLY A 70 -8.07 7.40 12.39
N PHE A 71 -8.30 7.47 11.06
CA PHE A 71 -7.41 6.88 10.07
C PHE A 71 -6.05 7.59 10.05
N PRO A 72 -4.93 6.87 10.28
CA PRO A 72 -3.61 7.47 10.46
C PRO A 72 -3.03 8.04 9.17
N THR A 73 -2.29 9.14 9.26
CA THR A 73 -1.68 9.85 8.13
C THR A 73 -0.56 9.08 7.41
N ASP A 74 -0.11 7.98 7.97
CA ASP A 74 0.95 7.14 7.39
C ASP A 74 0.41 6.03 6.48
N ALA A 75 -0.88 5.72 6.58
CA ALA A 75 -1.51 4.63 5.83
C ALA A 75 -2.12 5.01 4.46
N PRO A 76 -2.46 6.30 4.13
CA PRO A 76 -3.11 6.60 2.86
C PRO A 76 -2.29 6.20 1.64
N ALA A 77 -0.98 6.43 1.62
CA ALA A 77 -0.16 6.16 0.45
C ALA A 77 -0.04 4.65 0.15
N PRO A 78 0.29 3.75 1.11
CA PRO A 78 0.21 2.30 0.92
C PRO A 78 -1.19 1.83 0.51
N LEU A 79 -2.24 2.36 1.14
CA LEU A 79 -3.61 1.99 0.82
C LEU A 79 -4.03 2.47 -0.58
N MET A 80 -3.57 3.66 -1.00
CA MET A 80 -3.77 4.16 -2.36
C MET A 80 -3.13 3.22 -3.39
N ALA A 81 -1.89 2.78 -3.16
CA ALA A 81 -1.23 1.81 -4.02
C ALA A 81 -2.04 0.51 -4.14
N MET A 82 -2.57 0.00 -3.03
CA MET A 82 -3.42 -1.19 -3.02
C MET A 82 -4.70 -1.01 -3.85
N THR A 83 -5.32 0.18 -3.81
CA THR A 83 -6.57 0.45 -4.53
C THR A 83 -6.38 0.72 -6.03
N THR A 84 -5.14 0.89 -6.51
CA THR A 84 -4.88 1.11 -7.95
C THR A 84 -5.36 -0.03 -8.84
N THR A 85 -5.47 -1.25 -8.33
CA THR A 85 -5.98 -2.42 -9.05
C THR A 85 -7.35 -2.89 -8.56
N ALA A 86 -8.02 -2.15 -7.67
CA ALA A 86 -9.34 -2.47 -7.17
C ALA A 86 -10.41 -2.37 -8.27
N GLN A 87 -11.55 -3.03 -8.07
CA GLN A 87 -12.64 -3.02 -9.05
C GLN A 87 -13.58 -1.83 -8.80
N GLY A 88 -13.20 -0.63 -9.22
CA GLY A 88 -14.01 0.58 -9.07
C GLY A 88 -13.20 1.78 -8.62
N THR A 89 -13.86 2.79 -8.04
CA THR A 89 -13.26 4.07 -7.70
C THR A 89 -13.13 4.24 -6.18
N SER A 90 -11.94 4.62 -5.72
CA SER A 90 -11.65 4.99 -4.34
C SER A 90 -11.29 6.46 -4.23
N VAL A 91 -11.73 7.11 -3.15
CA VAL A 91 -11.50 8.54 -2.92
C VAL A 91 -10.67 8.72 -1.65
N PHE A 92 -9.59 9.46 -1.74
CA PHE A 92 -8.72 9.81 -0.63
C PHE A 92 -8.82 11.29 -0.32
N VAL A 93 -9.05 11.64 0.94
CA VAL A 93 -9.17 13.01 1.42
C VAL A 93 -8.15 13.23 2.53
N GLU A 94 -7.18 14.11 2.27
CA GLU A 94 -6.15 14.47 3.25
C GLU A 94 -6.58 15.73 4.02
N ASN A 95 -6.92 15.56 5.29
CA ASN A 95 -7.42 16.67 6.12
C ASN A 95 -6.34 17.32 6.99
N ILE A 96 -5.20 16.65 7.18
CA ILE A 96 -4.19 17.07 8.18
C ILE A 96 -3.04 17.80 7.49
N PHE A 97 -2.50 17.23 6.41
CA PHE A 97 -1.33 17.78 5.74
C PHE A 97 -1.63 18.30 4.34
N GLU A 98 -0.77 19.19 3.88
CA GLU A 98 -0.76 19.66 2.49
C GLU A 98 0.20 18.83 1.63
N SER A 99 -0.09 18.74 0.33
CA SER A 99 0.80 18.13 -0.67
C SER A 99 1.24 16.69 -0.37
N ARG A 100 0.35 15.85 0.16
CA ARG A 100 0.64 14.45 0.52
C ARG A 100 0.61 13.47 -0.64
N TYR A 101 0.15 13.87 -1.83
CA TYR A 101 -0.04 12.97 -2.97
C TYR A 101 1.09 13.02 -4.00
N LYS A 102 2.33 13.36 -3.58
CA LYS A 102 3.50 13.36 -4.47
C LYS A 102 3.77 12.02 -5.15
N HIS A 103 3.43 10.92 -4.49
CA HIS A 103 3.58 9.57 -5.00
C HIS A 103 2.56 9.22 -6.10
N ALA A 104 1.47 9.97 -6.25
CA ALA A 104 0.43 9.69 -7.23
C ALA A 104 0.97 9.76 -8.67
N CYS A 105 1.83 10.73 -8.98
CA CYS A 105 2.45 10.84 -10.31
C CYS A 105 3.37 9.64 -10.61
N GLU A 106 4.08 9.13 -9.60
CA GLU A 106 4.93 7.96 -9.76
C GLU A 106 4.11 6.66 -9.89
N LEU A 107 2.98 6.54 -9.16
CA LEU A 107 2.02 5.44 -9.37
C LEU A 107 1.41 5.48 -10.78
N SER A 108 1.13 6.69 -11.31
CA SER A 108 0.65 6.83 -12.69
C SER A 108 1.67 6.37 -13.74
N ARG A 109 2.98 6.41 -13.45
CA ARG A 109 4.03 5.83 -14.31
C ARG A 109 3.95 4.31 -14.38
N LEU A 110 3.43 3.68 -13.33
CA LEU A 110 3.11 2.24 -13.31
C LEU A 110 1.77 1.92 -14.01
N GLY A 111 1.08 2.93 -14.57
CA GLY A 111 -0.20 2.76 -15.23
C GLY A 111 -1.43 2.98 -14.36
N ALA A 112 -1.27 3.44 -13.12
CA ALA A 112 -2.40 3.75 -12.25
C ALA A 112 -3.19 4.97 -12.77
N ASN A 113 -4.52 4.91 -12.69
CA ASN A 113 -5.41 6.02 -13.02
C ASN A 113 -5.75 6.81 -11.76
N ILE A 114 -5.01 7.90 -11.53
CA ILE A 114 -5.15 8.73 -10.34
C ILE A 114 -5.31 10.19 -10.75
N LYS A 115 -6.34 10.85 -10.23
CA LYS A 115 -6.54 12.29 -10.37
C LYS A 115 -6.42 12.95 -9.01
N VAL A 116 -5.59 13.97 -8.90
CA VAL A 116 -5.36 14.73 -7.66
C VAL A 116 -5.81 16.16 -7.85
N GLU A 117 -6.66 16.64 -6.96
CA GLU A 117 -7.10 18.03 -6.90
C GLU A 117 -7.03 18.52 -5.44
N GLY A 118 -6.09 19.38 -5.15
CA GLY A 118 -5.84 19.90 -3.82
C GLY A 118 -5.58 18.77 -2.79
N ARG A 119 -6.52 18.61 -1.89
CA ARG A 119 -6.48 17.61 -0.80
C ARG A 119 -7.26 16.33 -1.13
N VAL A 120 -7.74 16.18 -2.35
CA VAL A 120 -8.50 15.03 -2.78
C VAL A 120 -7.75 14.28 -3.87
N ALA A 121 -7.67 12.97 -3.75
CA ALA A 121 -7.20 12.09 -4.81
C ALA A 121 -8.30 11.07 -5.13
N VAL A 122 -8.58 10.90 -6.40
CA VAL A 122 -9.51 9.90 -6.92
C VAL A 122 -8.71 8.84 -7.65
N VAL A 123 -8.83 7.61 -7.21
CA VAL A 123 -8.17 6.44 -7.78
C VAL A 123 -9.22 5.59 -8.47
N GLU A 124 -9.15 5.48 -9.77
CA GLU A 124 -9.94 4.53 -10.55
C GLU A 124 -9.10 3.28 -10.80
N GLY A 125 -9.53 2.16 -10.26
CA GLY A 125 -8.75 0.92 -10.32
C GLY A 125 -8.63 0.41 -11.76
N VAL A 126 -7.39 0.06 -12.13
CA VAL A 126 -7.05 -0.52 -13.42
C VAL A 126 -6.99 -2.04 -13.33
N GLU A 127 -7.00 -2.73 -14.46
CA GLU A 127 -6.91 -4.19 -14.48
C GLU A 127 -5.53 -4.67 -13.99
N ARG A 128 -4.47 -3.96 -14.39
CA ARG A 128 -3.08 -4.28 -14.05
C ARG A 128 -2.20 -3.03 -14.06
N LEU A 129 -1.11 -3.12 -13.31
CA LEU A 129 -0.01 -2.17 -13.35
C LEU A 129 1.15 -2.75 -14.18
N TRP A 130 2.02 -1.87 -14.67
CA TRP A 130 3.19 -2.22 -15.47
C TRP A 130 4.46 -1.77 -14.77
N GLY A 131 5.49 -2.61 -14.85
CA GLY A 131 6.80 -2.29 -14.33
C GLY A 131 7.39 -1.03 -14.97
N ALA A 132 7.96 -0.16 -14.15
CA ALA A 132 8.60 1.08 -14.58
C ALA A 132 9.69 1.51 -13.61
N CYS A 133 10.56 2.41 -14.06
CA CYS A 133 11.50 3.10 -13.17
C CYS A 133 10.78 4.27 -12.51
N VAL A 134 10.69 4.26 -11.18
CA VAL A 134 10.00 5.26 -10.36
C VAL A 134 10.92 5.81 -9.27
N GLN A 135 10.64 7.05 -8.85
CA GLN A 135 11.44 7.72 -7.83
C GLN A 135 10.63 7.93 -6.54
N SER A 136 11.20 7.49 -5.43
CA SER A 136 10.61 7.71 -4.10
C SER A 136 10.57 9.20 -3.75
N PRO A 137 9.38 9.80 -3.54
CA PRO A 137 9.27 11.21 -3.18
C PRO A 137 9.45 11.45 -1.68
N ASP A 138 9.06 10.49 -0.85
CA ASP A 138 9.11 10.51 0.62
C ASP A 138 8.98 9.08 1.17
N LEU A 139 9.00 8.95 2.51
CA LEU A 139 8.95 7.66 3.20
C LEU A 139 7.69 6.83 2.85
N ARG A 140 6.51 7.44 2.89
CA ARG A 140 5.23 6.74 2.68
C ARG A 140 5.00 6.47 1.19
N GLY A 141 5.37 7.43 0.36
CA GLY A 141 5.37 7.25 -1.09
C GLY A 141 6.31 6.14 -1.54
N ALA A 142 7.49 6.01 -0.93
CA ALA A 142 8.39 4.90 -1.21
C ALA A 142 7.76 3.54 -0.92
N ALA A 143 7.11 3.39 0.25
CA ALA A 143 6.39 2.16 0.60
C ALA A 143 5.24 1.87 -0.39
N ALA A 144 4.49 2.89 -0.78
CA ALA A 144 3.43 2.77 -1.77
C ALA A 144 3.95 2.27 -3.13
N LEU A 145 5.09 2.80 -3.59
CA LEU A 145 5.72 2.38 -4.85
C LEU A 145 6.24 0.95 -4.79
N VAL A 146 6.77 0.53 -3.65
CA VAL A 146 7.18 -0.88 -3.44
C VAL A 146 5.95 -1.80 -3.51
N ILE A 147 4.86 -1.45 -2.82
CA ILE A 147 3.61 -2.23 -2.84
C ILE A 147 3.03 -2.31 -4.26
N ALA A 148 2.95 -1.18 -4.97
CA ALA A 148 2.47 -1.16 -6.36
C ALA A 148 3.38 -1.97 -7.29
N GLY A 149 4.70 -1.89 -7.10
CA GLY A 149 5.67 -2.65 -7.89
C GLY A 149 5.57 -4.16 -7.66
N LEU A 150 5.19 -4.60 -6.46
CA LEU A 150 4.92 -6.03 -6.20
C LEU A 150 3.69 -6.56 -6.95
N ALA A 151 2.74 -5.67 -7.29
CA ALA A 151 1.54 -6.00 -8.05
C ALA A 151 1.69 -5.75 -9.56
N ALA A 152 2.75 -5.09 -10.01
CA ALA A 152 2.96 -4.72 -11.41
C ALA A 152 3.53 -5.87 -12.24
N GLU A 153 3.09 -5.99 -13.48
CA GLU A 153 3.68 -6.91 -14.45
C GLU A 153 4.99 -6.34 -15.02
N GLY A 154 6.04 -7.17 -15.09
CA GLY A 154 7.37 -6.76 -15.54
C GLY A 154 8.29 -6.36 -14.39
N ILE A 155 9.29 -5.53 -14.68
CA ILE A 155 10.30 -5.11 -13.70
C ILE A 155 10.00 -3.70 -13.25
N THR A 156 9.89 -3.50 -11.94
CA THR A 156 9.81 -2.18 -11.32
C THR A 156 11.12 -1.84 -10.64
N GLU A 157 11.66 -0.68 -10.92
CA GLU A 157 12.84 -0.13 -10.28
C GLU A 157 12.45 1.07 -9.41
N VAL A 158 12.68 0.97 -8.11
CA VAL A 158 12.41 2.09 -7.18
C VAL A 158 13.74 2.73 -6.78
N THR A 159 13.90 3.99 -7.11
CA THR A 159 15.08 4.81 -6.79
C THR A 159 14.81 5.78 -5.63
N GLY A 160 15.84 6.48 -5.12
CA GLY A 160 15.68 7.48 -4.07
C GLY A 160 15.36 6.87 -2.68
N LEU A 161 15.90 5.71 -2.37
CA LEU A 161 15.56 4.91 -1.18
C LEU A 161 15.97 5.52 0.17
N ARG A 162 16.75 6.60 0.19
CA ARG A 162 17.19 7.26 1.44
C ARG A 162 16.03 7.60 2.38
N HIS A 163 14.85 7.85 1.84
CA HIS A 163 13.64 8.12 2.64
C HIS A 163 13.06 6.84 3.22
N LEU A 164 13.06 5.77 2.44
CA LEU A 164 12.59 4.44 2.83
C LEU A 164 13.43 3.88 3.98
N ASP A 165 14.75 3.99 3.88
CA ASP A 165 15.72 3.49 4.86
C ASP A 165 15.61 4.15 6.24
N ARG A 166 14.97 5.31 6.33
CA ARG A 166 14.76 6.02 7.60
C ARG A 166 13.60 5.47 8.44
N GLY A 167 12.68 4.75 7.85
CA GLY A 167 11.49 4.25 8.53
C GLY A 167 11.20 2.76 8.32
N TYR A 168 11.85 2.13 7.34
CA TYR A 168 11.70 0.70 7.06
C TYR A 168 13.07 0.03 7.08
N GLU A 169 13.39 -0.62 8.17
CA GLU A 169 14.64 -1.37 8.27
C GLU A 169 14.59 -2.58 7.33
N ARG A 170 15.48 -2.58 6.33
CA ARG A 170 15.66 -3.70 5.38
C ARG A 170 14.34 -4.24 4.81
N ILE A 171 13.50 -3.36 4.27
CA ILE A 171 12.18 -3.73 3.72
C ILE A 171 12.27 -4.89 2.70
N GLU A 172 13.35 -4.94 1.91
CA GLU A 172 13.59 -6.01 0.95
C GLU A 172 13.74 -7.38 1.64
N ALA A 173 14.41 -7.42 2.80
CA ALA A 173 14.57 -8.66 3.55
C ALA A 173 13.23 -9.10 4.18
N ALA A 174 12.47 -8.15 4.75
CA ALA A 174 11.17 -8.42 5.32
C ALA A 174 10.18 -8.96 4.26
N LEU A 175 10.11 -8.30 3.10
CA LEU A 175 9.21 -8.72 2.02
C LEU A 175 9.66 -10.03 1.36
N THR A 176 10.97 -10.27 1.22
CA THR A 176 11.50 -11.57 0.75
C THR A 176 11.11 -12.68 1.72
N GLY A 177 11.18 -12.44 3.03
CA GLY A 177 10.71 -13.39 4.05
C GLY A 177 9.22 -13.72 3.93
N LEU A 178 8.41 -12.84 3.35
CA LEU A 178 7.01 -13.05 3.02
C LEU A 178 6.78 -13.63 1.62
N GLY A 179 7.84 -14.01 0.89
CA GLY A 179 7.76 -14.62 -0.43
C GLY A 179 7.81 -13.64 -1.60
N ALA A 180 8.03 -12.35 -1.36
CA ALA A 180 8.16 -11.37 -2.43
C ALA A 180 9.49 -11.55 -3.18
N ALA A 181 9.43 -11.44 -4.50
CA ALA A 181 10.62 -11.37 -5.34
C ALA A 181 11.10 -9.91 -5.41
N ILE A 182 12.00 -9.53 -4.53
CA ILE A 182 12.54 -8.17 -4.38
C ILE A 182 14.03 -8.23 -4.05
N LYS A 183 14.82 -7.34 -4.62
CA LYS A 183 16.23 -7.22 -4.30
C LYS A 183 16.69 -5.78 -4.29
N ARG A 184 17.68 -5.47 -3.48
CA ARG A 184 18.40 -4.21 -3.49
C ARG A 184 19.66 -4.34 -4.36
N ILE A 185 19.91 -3.35 -5.21
CA ILE A 185 21.10 -3.26 -6.07
C ILE A 185 21.82 -1.94 -5.78
#